data_b9c0976e19232c79e9c49dadc7df6b9d
#
_entry.id   b9c0976e19232c79e9c49dadc7df6b9d
#
_cell.length_a   1.000
_cell.length_b   1.000
_cell.length_c   1.000
_cell.angle_alpha   90.00
_cell.angle_beta   90.00
_cell.angle_gamma   90.00
#
_symmetry.space_group_name_H-M   'P 1'
#
loop_
_entity.id
_entity.type
_entity.pdbx_description
1 polymer ?
#
loop_
_entity_poly.entity_id
_entity_poly.type
_entity_poly.pdbx_seq_one_letter_code
_entity_poly.pdbx_strand_id
1 'polypeptide(L)'
;MKDLVRFGVILHHIATAAGWVFCLVLLAQPEERSFIGFALLLGWTFLQTIGTLALIARWLLGRLDEKEEKMQRTAARLSRALGEGRAKGVFAALLIAMIGVKLALPVGLNRI
;
A
#
# COMPACT_ATOMS: atom_id res chain seq x y z
N MET A 1 6.58 0.19 -20.09
CA MET A 1 5.99 0.73 -18.85
C MET A 1 4.70 0.06 -18.40
N LYS A 2 3.88 -0.43 -19.32
CA LYS A 2 2.62 -1.12 -18.98
C LYS A 2 2.82 -2.30 -18.01
N ASP A 3 3.83 -3.13 -18.24
CA ASP A 3 4.13 -4.30 -17.41
C ASP A 3 4.57 -3.90 -16.02
N LEU A 4 5.35 -2.82 -15.90
CA LEU A 4 5.80 -2.30 -14.60
C LEU A 4 4.61 -1.77 -13.79
N VAL A 5 3.70 -1.05 -14.42
CA VAL A 5 2.49 -0.53 -13.76
C VAL A 5 1.59 -1.68 -13.31
N ARG A 6 1.37 -2.66 -14.16
CA ARG A 6 0.58 -3.86 -13.82
C ARG A 6 1.17 -4.62 -12.63
N PHE A 7 2.48 -4.85 -12.66
CA PHE A 7 3.21 -5.46 -11.57
C PHE A 7 3.07 -4.64 -10.29
N GLY A 8 3.21 -3.30 -10.38
CA GLY A 8 3.06 -2.39 -9.27
C GLY A 8 1.68 -2.41 -8.64
N VAL A 9 0.62 -2.48 -9.46
CA VAL A 9 -0.77 -2.57 -8.97
C VAL A 9 -1.00 -3.87 -8.23
N ILE A 10 -0.53 -4.99 -8.78
CA ILE A 10 -0.62 -6.31 -8.12
C ILE A 10 0.12 -6.29 -6.80
N LEU A 11 1.34 -5.76 -6.78
CA LEU A 11 2.14 -5.62 -5.56
C LEU A 11 1.49 -4.72 -4.53
N HIS A 12 0.86 -3.64 -4.95
CA HIS A 12 0.10 -2.75 -4.07
C HIS A 12 -1.06 -3.49 -3.40
N HIS A 13 -1.80 -4.31 -4.14
CA HIS A 13 -2.90 -5.09 -3.58
C HIS A 13 -2.40 -6.13 -2.57
N ILE A 14 -1.33 -6.83 -2.91
CA ILE A 14 -0.69 -7.81 -2.01
C ILE A 14 -0.18 -7.11 -0.75
N ALA A 15 0.49 -5.97 -0.89
CA ALA A 15 1.02 -5.20 0.23
C ALA A 15 -0.10 -4.66 1.13
N THR A 16 -1.24 -4.27 0.57
CA THR A 16 -2.40 -3.82 1.35
C THR A 16 -2.95 -4.94 2.22
N ALA A 17 -3.17 -6.12 1.65
CA ALA A 17 -3.66 -7.28 2.38
C ALA A 17 -2.65 -7.78 3.42
N ALA A 18 -1.39 -7.91 3.02
CA ALA A 18 -0.31 -8.36 3.90
C ALA A 18 -0.05 -7.38 5.05
N GLY A 19 -0.07 -6.08 4.76
CA GLY A 19 0.09 -5.03 5.77
C GLY A 19 -1.04 -5.03 6.80
N TRP A 20 -2.26 -5.28 6.34
CA TRP A 20 -3.41 -5.41 7.24
C TRP A 20 -3.27 -6.60 8.18
N VAL A 21 -2.93 -7.79 7.66
CA VAL A 21 -2.70 -9.00 8.46
C VAL A 21 -1.56 -8.76 9.45
N PHE A 22 -0.49 -8.12 9.02
CA PHE A 22 0.65 -7.79 9.86
C PHE A 22 0.25 -6.86 11.02
N CYS A 23 -0.58 -5.85 10.77
CA CYS A 23 -1.12 -4.97 11.80
C CYS A 23 -1.96 -5.75 12.83
N LEU A 24 -2.80 -6.67 12.37
CA LEU A 24 -3.60 -7.51 13.27
C LEU A 24 -2.73 -8.40 14.14
N VAL A 25 -1.68 -8.99 13.58
CA VAL A 25 -0.71 -9.81 14.32
C VAL A 25 -0.02 -8.98 15.41
N LEU A 26 0.42 -7.77 15.08
CA LEU A 26 1.05 -6.87 16.05
C LEU A 26 0.10 -6.48 17.17
N LEU A 27 -1.16 -6.20 16.87
CA LEU A 27 -2.17 -5.85 17.88
C LEU A 27 -2.51 -7.04 18.79
N ALA A 28 -2.45 -8.25 18.25
CA ALA A 28 -2.75 -9.47 19.01
C ALA A 28 -1.61 -9.89 19.96
N GLN A 29 -0.40 -9.38 19.76
CA GLN A 29 0.74 -9.70 20.62
C GLN A 29 0.63 -9.00 21.98
N PRO A 30 0.88 -9.69 23.11
CA PRO A 30 0.79 -9.11 24.45
C PRO A 30 2.06 -8.32 24.80
N GLU A 31 2.42 -7.33 23.99
CA GLU A 31 3.56 -6.45 24.25
C GLU A 31 3.12 -5.22 25.02
N GLU A 32 3.99 -4.73 25.92
CA GLU A 32 3.77 -3.46 26.59
C GLU A 32 3.93 -2.31 25.61
N ARG A 33 2.87 -1.55 25.44
CA ARG A 33 2.86 -0.36 24.59
C ARG A 33 2.39 0.83 25.41
N SER A 34 2.90 2.02 25.05
CA SER A 34 2.31 3.25 25.57
C SER A 34 0.88 3.41 25.04
N PHE A 35 0.06 4.18 25.74
CA PHE A 35 -1.30 4.49 25.27
C PHE A 35 -1.28 5.16 23.89
N ILE A 36 -0.34 6.08 23.66
CA ILE A 36 -0.18 6.78 22.38
C ILE A 36 0.19 5.80 21.27
N GLY A 37 1.16 4.91 21.51
CA GLY A 37 1.57 3.89 20.54
C GLY A 37 0.44 2.94 20.17
N PHE A 38 -0.33 2.49 21.17
CA PHE A 38 -1.50 1.65 20.96
C PHE A 38 -2.57 2.36 20.12
N ALA A 39 -2.89 3.62 20.45
CA ALA A 39 -3.88 4.41 19.75
C ALA A 39 -3.49 4.65 18.29
N LEU A 40 -2.21 4.96 18.03
CA LEU A 40 -1.70 5.18 16.68
C LEU A 40 -1.72 3.88 15.86
N LEU A 41 -1.29 2.77 16.45
CA LEU A 41 -1.32 1.47 15.77
C LEU A 41 -2.76 1.04 15.46
N LEU A 42 -3.67 1.26 16.40
CA LEU A 42 -5.09 0.96 16.19
C LEU A 42 -5.69 1.81 15.07
N GLY A 43 -5.39 3.11 15.03
CA GLY A 43 -5.80 4.02 13.95
C GLY A 43 -5.27 3.60 12.60
N TRP A 44 -3.99 3.24 12.52
CA TRP A 44 -3.37 2.74 11.30
C TRP A 44 -4.00 1.43 10.83
N THR A 45 -4.26 0.51 11.75
CA THR A 45 -4.95 -0.76 11.46
C THR A 45 -6.35 -0.52 10.93
N PHE A 46 -7.07 0.46 11.49
CA PHE A 46 -8.39 0.86 10.99
C PHE A 46 -8.33 1.34 9.54
N LEU A 47 -7.35 2.19 9.20
CA LEU A 47 -7.14 2.66 7.83
C LEU A 47 -6.81 1.49 6.89
N GLN A 48 -5.97 0.56 7.31
CA GLN A 48 -5.65 -0.63 6.52
C GLN A 48 -6.87 -1.55 6.33
N THR A 49 -7.73 -1.63 7.32
CA THR A 49 -8.99 -2.37 7.23
C THR A 49 -9.91 -1.77 6.15
N ILE A 50 -10.05 -0.45 6.14
CA ILE A 50 -10.84 0.24 5.11
C ILE A 50 -10.26 -0.02 3.73
N GLY A 51 -8.94 0.09 3.57
CA GLY A 51 -8.25 -0.19 2.30
C GLY A 51 -8.45 -1.62 1.81
N THR A 52 -8.38 -2.60 2.72
CA THR A 52 -8.59 -4.01 2.42
C THR A 52 -10.04 -4.30 2.05
N LEU A 53 -11.00 -3.72 2.76
CA LEU A 53 -12.42 -3.84 2.44
C LEU A 53 -12.74 -3.23 1.07
N ALA A 54 -12.14 -2.09 0.74
CA ALA A 54 -12.28 -1.46 -0.57
C ALA A 54 -11.72 -2.36 -1.67
N LEU A 55 -10.57 -3.02 -1.42
CA LEU A 55 -9.97 -3.97 -2.35
C LEU A 55 -10.88 -5.17 -2.60
N ILE A 56 -11.43 -5.74 -1.53
CA ILE A 56 -12.36 -6.88 -1.62
C ILE A 56 -13.62 -6.47 -2.39
N ALA A 57 -14.18 -5.30 -2.10
CA ALA A 57 -15.35 -4.78 -2.79
C ALA A 57 -15.10 -4.61 -4.30
N ARG A 58 -13.96 -4.06 -4.68
CA ARG A 58 -13.56 -3.93 -6.09
C ARG A 58 -13.40 -5.27 -6.77
N TRP A 59 -12.81 -6.25 -6.07
CA TRP A 59 -12.65 -7.60 -6.59
C TRP A 59 -14.00 -8.27 -6.83
N LEU A 60 -14.91 -8.18 -5.87
CA LEU A 60 -16.26 -8.76 -5.98
C LEU A 60 -17.10 -8.11 -7.09
N LEU A 61 -16.90 -6.80 -7.33
CA LEU A 61 -17.59 -6.06 -8.37
C LEU A 61 -16.91 -6.14 -9.75
N GLY A 62 -15.75 -6.80 -9.84
CA GLY A 62 -14.98 -6.90 -11.07
C GLY A 62 -14.34 -5.58 -11.52
N ARG A 63 -14.06 -4.66 -10.58
CA ARG A 63 -13.56 -3.30 -10.86
C ARG A 63 -12.06 -3.11 -10.58
N LEU A 64 -11.30 -4.18 -10.41
CA LEU A 64 -9.85 -4.06 -10.19
C LEU A 64 -9.14 -3.38 -11.35
N ASP A 65 -9.63 -3.55 -12.57
CA ASP A 65 -9.05 -2.96 -13.78
C ASP A 65 -9.12 -1.43 -13.81
N GLU A 66 -10.09 -0.83 -13.13
CA GLU A 66 -10.22 0.64 -13.06
C GLU A 66 -8.99 1.28 -12.41
N LYS A 67 -8.46 0.66 -11.36
CA LYS A 67 -7.25 1.16 -10.69
C LYS A 67 -6.02 1.03 -11.58
N GLU A 68 -5.91 -0.08 -12.31
CA GLU A 68 -4.84 -0.29 -13.28
C GLU A 68 -4.89 0.78 -14.38
N GLU A 69 -6.07 1.09 -14.92
CA GLU A 69 -6.24 2.14 -15.92
C GLU A 69 -5.81 3.52 -15.42
N LYS A 70 -6.20 3.88 -14.19
CA LYS A 70 -5.80 5.15 -13.57
C LYS A 70 -4.28 5.23 -13.42
N MET A 71 -3.65 4.17 -12.97
CA MET A 71 -2.20 4.09 -12.83
C MET A 71 -1.50 4.15 -14.18
N GLN A 72 -2.04 3.50 -15.22
CA GLN A 72 -1.51 3.57 -16.58
C GLN A 72 -1.55 4.99 -17.13
N ARG A 73 -2.63 5.73 -16.87
CA ARG A 73 -2.75 7.14 -17.28
C ARG A 73 -1.72 8.01 -16.56
N THR A 74 -1.56 7.81 -15.26
CA THR A 74 -0.57 8.55 -14.45
C THR A 74 0.85 8.24 -14.95
N ALA A 75 1.16 6.98 -15.20
CA ALA A 75 2.44 6.56 -15.74
C ALA A 75 2.71 7.14 -17.13
N ALA A 76 1.70 7.22 -17.99
CA ALA A 76 1.81 7.84 -19.30
C ALA A 76 2.13 9.34 -19.21
N ARG A 77 1.48 10.06 -18.28
CA ARG A 77 1.77 11.48 -18.01
C ARG A 77 3.19 11.67 -17.50
N LEU A 78 3.62 10.84 -16.56
CA LEU A 78 4.96 10.88 -15.99
C LEU A 78 6.02 10.59 -17.06
N SER A 79 5.77 9.61 -17.94
CA SER A 79 6.64 9.27 -19.07
C SER A 79 6.79 10.42 -20.07
N ARG A 80 5.71 11.16 -20.32
CA ARG A 80 5.75 12.36 -21.18
C ARG A 80 6.56 13.50 -20.56
N ALA A 81 6.45 13.68 -19.25
CA ALA A 81 7.11 14.77 -18.54
C ALA A 81 8.61 14.50 -18.30
N LEU A 82 8.99 13.28 -17.95
CA LEU A 82 10.35 12.94 -17.51
C LEU A 82 11.13 12.06 -18.50
N GLY A 83 10.47 11.50 -19.51
CA GLY A 83 11.03 10.45 -20.33
C GLY A 83 10.82 9.07 -19.72
N GLU A 84 10.79 8.02 -20.55
CA GLU A 84 10.42 6.68 -20.13
C GLU A 84 11.37 6.08 -19.09
N GLY A 85 12.67 6.26 -19.24
CA GLY A 85 13.66 5.72 -18.32
C GLY A 85 13.57 6.33 -16.92
N ARG A 86 13.41 7.65 -16.82
CA ARG A 86 13.25 8.36 -15.54
C ARG A 86 11.90 8.06 -14.91
N ALA A 87 10.85 7.95 -15.71
CA ALA A 87 9.51 7.62 -15.23
C ALA A 87 9.48 6.24 -14.58
N LYS A 88 10.13 5.24 -15.17
CA LYS A 88 10.27 3.89 -14.59
C LYS A 88 10.99 3.94 -13.23
N GLY A 89 12.08 4.70 -13.14
CA GLY A 89 12.84 4.85 -11.91
C GLY A 89 12.03 5.50 -10.80
N VAL A 90 11.32 6.59 -11.10
CA VAL A 90 10.43 7.28 -10.15
C VAL A 90 9.31 6.37 -9.70
N PHE A 91 8.66 5.68 -10.62
CA PHE A 91 7.56 4.77 -10.31
C PHE A 91 8.03 3.63 -9.39
N ALA A 92 9.17 3.01 -9.70
CA ALA A 92 9.76 1.95 -8.88
C ALA A 92 10.11 2.46 -7.48
N ALA A 93 10.70 3.66 -7.38
CA ALA A 93 11.04 4.27 -6.09
C ALA A 93 9.80 4.54 -5.23
N LEU A 94 8.73 5.07 -5.83
CA LEU A 94 7.45 5.30 -5.13
C LEU A 94 6.81 3.99 -4.67
N LEU A 95 6.87 2.95 -5.48
CA LEU A 95 6.35 1.64 -5.15
C LEU A 95 7.10 1.03 -3.96
N ILE A 96 8.42 1.08 -3.97
CA ILE A 96 9.26 0.60 -2.86
C ILE A 96 8.97 1.41 -1.58
N ALA A 97 8.86 2.72 -1.68
CA ALA A 97 8.53 3.59 -0.55
C ALA A 97 7.16 3.24 0.04
N MET A 98 6.16 3.01 -0.80
CA MET A 98 4.82 2.62 -0.35
C MET A 98 4.83 1.29 0.42
N ILE A 99 5.51 0.29 -0.12
CA ILE A 99 5.64 -1.02 0.53
C ILE A 99 6.37 -0.88 1.86
N GLY A 100 7.46 -0.12 1.89
CA GLY A 100 8.24 0.15 3.09
C GLY A 100 7.39 0.81 4.18
N VAL A 101 6.60 1.82 3.83
CA VAL A 101 5.70 2.49 4.78
C VAL A 101 4.66 1.51 5.33
N LYS A 102 4.04 0.71 4.50
CA LYS A 102 3.02 -0.26 4.93
C LYS A 102 3.54 -1.33 5.87
N LEU A 103 4.80 -1.72 5.73
CA LEU A 103 5.42 -2.75 6.56
C LEU A 103 6.18 -2.17 7.76
N ALA A 104 6.90 -1.08 7.56
CA ALA A 104 7.76 -0.48 8.59
C ALA A 104 6.99 0.42 9.56
N LEU A 105 5.97 1.15 9.09
CA LEU A 105 5.21 2.08 9.93
C LEU A 105 4.52 1.38 11.10
N PRO A 106 3.84 0.22 10.92
CA PRO A 106 3.24 -0.50 12.06
C PRO A 106 4.26 -0.91 13.11
N VAL A 107 5.45 -1.34 12.68
CA VAL A 107 6.55 -1.71 13.61
C VAL A 107 6.99 -0.50 14.41
N GLY A 108 7.18 0.64 13.75
CA GLY A 108 7.55 1.90 14.41
C GLY A 108 6.49 2.36 15.41
N LEU A 109 5.22 2.32 15.05
CA LEU A 109 4.10 2.67 15.93
C LEU A 109 4.00 1.72 17.13
N ASN A 110 4.28 0.44 16.92
CA ASN A 110 4.28 -0.56 17.99
C ASN A 110 5.37 -0.30 19.04
N ARG A 111 6.44 0.40 18.69
CA ARG A 111 7.56 0.72 19.59
C ARG A 111 7.42 2.05 20.33
N ILE A 112 6.47 2.87 19.94
CA ILE A 112 6.18 4.12 20.65
C ILE A 112 5.47 3.80 21.97
#